data_59f60d43e83dd8695e0d9e7687a9fba4
#
_entry.id   59f60d43e83dd8695e0d9e7687a9fba4
#
_cell.length_a   1.000
_cell.length_b   1.000
_cell.length_c   1.000
_cell.angle_alpha   90.00
_cell.angle_beta   90.00
_cell.angle_gamma   90.00
#
_symmetry.space_group_name_H-M   'P 1'
#
loop_
_entity.id
_entity.type
_entity.pdbx_description
1 polymer ?
#
loop_
_entity_poly.entity_id
_entity_poly.type
_entity_poly.pdbx_seq_one_letter_code
_entity_poly.pdbx_strand_id
1 'polypeptide(L)'
;MIPETAQQLLKWETKAFAYLALTLKDGGPQVTPIWFDWDGTHVIINTARGRVKDRALARRAKVALAIPEPADPYKYLQIRGSVVEETEEGGYEMICRLNEKYKGVNEYPKIPGQVRVTYKILPEKVFTNIK
;
A
#
# COMPACT_ATOMS: atom_id res chain seq x y z
N MET A 1 -16.98 2.63 -5.28
CA MET A 1 -16.49 1.31 -4.88
C MET A 1 -16.15 1.23 -3.38
N ILE A 2 -15.42 2.19 -2.84
CA ILE A 2 -15.12 2.19 -1.40
C ILE A 2 -16.35 2.66 -0.64
N PRO A 3 -16.93 1.85 0.26
CA PRO A 3 -18.08 2.27 1.03
C PRO A 3 -17.79 3.54 1.82
N GLU A 4 -18.78 4.42 1.90
CA GLU A 4 -18.60 5.70 2.58
C GLU A 4 -18.16 5.53 4.04
N THR A 5 -18.67 4.51 4.70
CA THR A 5 -18.34 4.24 6.11
C THR A 5 -16.87 3.85 6.32
N ALA A 6 -16.18 3.43 5.28
CA ALA A 6 -14.77 3.02 5.36
C ALA A 6 -13.82 4.05 4.74
N GLN A 7 -14.33 5.15 4.16
CA GLN A 7 -13.49 6.16 3.51
C GLN A 7 -12.44 6.75 4.44
N GLN A 8 -12.77 6.89 5.72
CA GLN A 8 -11.85 7.46 6.70
C GLN A 8 -10.55 6.66 6.82
N LEU A 9 -10.57 5.36 6.55
CA LEU A 9 -9.38 4.52 6.65
C LEU A 9 -8.36 4.83 5.55
N LEU A 10 -8.80 5.45 4.46
CA LEU A 10 -7.94 5.82 3.34
C LEU A 10 -7.38 7.22 3.46
N LYS A 11 -7.85 8.01 4.44
CA LYS A 11 -7.41 9.39 4.61
C LYS A 11 -5.99 9.46 5.15
N TRP A 12 -5.29 10.49 4.70
CA TRP A 12 -3.94 10.81 5.17
C TRP A 12 -3.87 10.90 6.70
N GLU A 13 -4.81 11.62 7.29
CA GLU A 13 -4.79 11.93 8.72
C GLU A 13 -5.01 10.71 9.60
N THR A 14 -5.63 9.68 9.08
CA THR A 14 -5.89 8.45 9.83
C THR A 14 -4.64 7.65 10.07
N LYS A 15 -3.66 7.76 9.16
CA LYS A 15 -2.37 7.06 9.26
C LYS A 15 -2.53 5.56 9.48
N ALA A 16 -3.56 4.97 8.86
CA ALA A 16 -3.78 3.53 8.94
C ALA A 16 -2.68 2.79 8.19
N PHE A 17 -2.31 1.62 8.71
CA PHE A 17 -1.40 0.72 7.99
C PHE A 17 -2.23 -0.21 7.12
N ALA A 18 -1.67 -0.65 6.02
CA ALA A 18 -2.24 -1.73 5.23
C ALA A 18 -1.44 -2.99 5.46
N TYR A 19 -2.13 -4.11 5.58
CA TYR A 19 -1.49 -5.43 5.62
C TYR A 19 -1.60 -6.00 4.21
N LEU A 20 -0.47 -6.03 3.50
CA LEU A 20 -0.43 -6.42 2.10
C LEU A 20 -0.13 -7.89 1.96
N ALA A 21 -1.05 -8.62 1.34
CA ALA A 21 -0.90 -10.03 1.04
C ALA A 21 -0.49 -10.21 -0.42
N LEU A 22 0.60 -10.95 -0.62
CA LEU A 22 1.20 -11.20 -1.92
C LEU A 22 1.36 -12.70 -2.14
N THR A 23 1.42 -13.10 -3.41
CA THR A 23 1.82 -14.46 -3.79
C THR A 23 3.27 -14.42 -4.26
N LEU A 24 4.12 -15.20 -3.62
CA LEU A 24 5.52 -15.28 -3.97
C LEU A 24 5.73 -16.23 -5.16
N LYS A 25 6.96 -16.24 -5.69
CA LYS A 25 7.31 -17.04 -6.86
C LYS A 25 7.03 -18.54 -6.67
N ASP A 26 7.19 -19.03 -5.45
CA ASP A 26 6.94 -20.44 -5.12
C ASP A 26 5.44 -20.75 -4.91
N GLY A 27 4.57 -19.77 -5.08
CA GLY A 27 3.15 -19.91 -4.86
C GLY A 27 2.72 -19.68 -3.42
N GLY A 28 3.66 -19.48 -2.51
CA GLY A 28 3.35 -19.21 -1.10
C GLY A 28 2.86 -17.80 -0.87
N PRO A 29 1.89 -17.59 0.01
CA PRO A 29 1.46 -16.25 0.36
C PRO A 29 2.39 -15.60 1.37
N GLN A 30 2.51 -14.26 1.30
CA GLN A 30 3.24 -13.47 2.28
C GLN A 30 2.37 -12.29 2.67
N VAL A 31 2.38 -11.92 3.95
CA VAL A 31 1.67 -10.73 4.41
C VAL A 31 2.59 -9.88 5.28
N THR A 32 2.62 -8.56 5.00
CA THR A 32 3.42 -7.61 5.79
C THR A 32 2.65 -6.32 6.00
N PRO A 33 2.85 -5.62 7.13
CA PRO A 33 2.31 -4.27 7.30
C PRO A 33 3.11 -3.29 6.46
N ILE A 34 2.42 -2.37 5.80
CA ILE A 34 3.06 -1.38 4.94
C ILE A 34 2.44 0.00 5.12
N TRP A 35 3.20 1.01 4.75
CA TRP A 35 2.68 2.36 4.54
C TRP A 35 2.00 2.41 3.18
N PHE A 36 0.94 3.23 3.08
CA PHE A 36 0.28 3.44 1.80
C PHE A 36 -0.27 4.85 1.70
N ASP A 37 -0.56 5.27 0.48
CA ASP A 37 -1.32 6.48 0.20
C ASP A 37 -2.52 6.11 -0.68
N TRP A 38 -3.42 7.04 -0.85
CA TRP A 38 -4.64 6.85 -1.64
C TRP A 38 -4.83 8.08 -2.52
N ASP A 39 -4.98 7.87 -3.83
CA ASP A 39 -5.13 8.98 -4.78
C ASP A 39 -6.59 9.21 -5.19
N GLY A 40 -7.54 8.58 -4.52
CA GLY A 40 -8.96 8.63 -4.86
C GLY A 40 -9.41 7.43 -5.71
N THR A 41 -8.47 6.69 -6.27
CA THR A 41 -8.75 5.55 -7.15
C THR A 41 -7.88 4.35 -6.82
N HIS A 42 -6.62 4.57 -6.46
CA HIS A 42 -5.63 3.51 -6.27
C HIS A 42 -5.03 3.54 -4.87
N VAL A 43 -4.71 2.37 -4.36
CA VAL A 43 -3.80 2.24 -3.22
C VAL A 43 -2.39 2.37 -3.78
N ILE A 44 -1.61 3.30 -3.22
CA ILE A 44 -0.25 3.60 -3.66
C ILE A 44 0.72 3.05 -2.64
N ILE A 45 1.66 2.23 -3.08
CA ILE A 45 2.71 1.69 -2.22
C ILE A 45 4.06 1.90 -2.86
N ASN A 46 5.11 1.91 -2.03
CA ASN A 46 6.47 2.18 -2.48
C ASN A 46 7.41 1.16 -1.85
N THR A 47 8.37 0.69 -2.64
CA THR A 47 9.39 -0.24 -2.16
C THR A 47 10.68 0.02 -2.92
N ALA A 48 11.72 -0.77 -2.63
CA ALA A 48 12.99 -0.68 -3.33
C ALA A 48 13.14 -1.84 -4.31
N ARG A 49 13.73 -1.57 -5.47
CA ARG A 49 14.02 -2.58 -6.47
C ARG A 49 14.85 -3.71 -5.87
N GLY A 50 14.50 -4.94 -6.24
CA GLY A 50 15.21 -6.14 -5.83
C GLY A 50 14.69 -6.79 -4.55
N ARG A 51 13.84 -6.11 -3.79
CA ARG A 51 13.23 -6.70 -2.61
C ARG A 51 12.18 -7.74 -3.01
N VAL A 52 11.85 -8.64 -2.09
CA VAL A 52 10.84 -9.67 -2.30
C VAL A 52 9.50 -9.06 -2.72
N LYS A 53 9.09 -8.00 -2.03
CA LYS A 53 7.84 -7.28 -2.33
C LYS A 53 7.86 -6.71 -3.74
N ASP A 54 8.97 -6.09 -4.14
CA ASP A 54 9.12 -5.53 -5.47
C ASP A 54 8.94 -6.62 -6.54
N ARG A 55 9.64 -7.74 -6.39
CA ARG A 55 9.55 -8.82 -7.37
C ARG A 55 8.14 -9.41 -7.45
N ALA A 56 7.46 -9.54 -6.31
CA ALA A 56 6.09 -10.05 -6.29
C ALA A 56 5.11 -9.10 -6.98
N LEU A 57 5.23 -7.79 -6.70
CA LEU A 57 4.37 -6.79 -7.32
C LEU A 57 4.63 -6.63 -8.81
N ALA A 58 5.90 -6.75 -9.22
CA ALA A 58 6.28 -6.62 -10.63
C ALA A 58 5.69 -7.72 -11.49
N ARG A 59 5.41 -8.89 -10.92
CA ARG A 59 4.72 -9.96 -11.64
C ARG A 59 3.24 -9.67 -11.90
N ARG A 60 2.72 -8.59 -11.27
CA ARG A 60 1.34 -8.12 -11.45
C ARG A 60 0.27 -9.17 -11.13
N ALA A 61 0.57 -10.08 -10.21
CA ALA A 61 -0.41 -11.01 -9.69
C ALA A 61 -1.44 -10.25 -8.85
N LYS A 62 -2.58 -10.89 -8.61
CA LYS A 62 -3.60 -10.33 -7.73
C LYS A 62 -3.04 -10.16 -6.33
N VAL A 63 -3.50 -9.11 -5.65
CA VAL A 63 -3.08 -8.80 -4.29
C VAL A 63 -4.30 -8.56 -3.40
N ALA A 64 -4.09 -8.59 -2.10
CA ALA A 64 -5.12 -8.24 -1.13
C ALA A 64 -4.51 -7.35 -0.04
N LEU A 65 -5.35 -6.48 0.50
CA LEU A 65 -4.95 -5.60 1.59
C LEU A 65 -6.04 -5.61 2.66
N ALA A 66 -5.63 -5.61 3.91
CA ALA A 66 -6.50 -5.35 5.04
C ALA A 66 -6.04 -4.06 5.70
N ILE A 67 -6.95 -3.11 5.88
CA ILE A 67 -6.65 -1.80 6.46
C ILE A 67 -7.51 -1.63 7.70
N PRO A 68 -6.98 -1.99 8.89
CA PRO A 68 -7.74 -1.84 10.12
C PRO A 68 -7.71 -0.41 10.62
N GLU A 69 -8.77 -0.03 11.34
CA GLU A 69 -8.83 1.26 12.00
C GLU A 69 -7.81 1.27 13.15
N PRO A 70 -6.89 2.25 13.21
CA PRO A 70 -5.83 2.24 14.23
C PRO A 70 -6.31 2.21 15.67
N ALA A 71 -7.41 2.90 15.97
CA ALA A 71 -7.96 2.96 17.33
C ALA A 71 -8.83 1.75 17.68
N ASP A 72 -9.29 1.01 16.67
CA ASP A 72 -10.19 -0.13 16.87
C ASP A 72 -10.00 -1.14 15.74
N PRO A 73 -9.06 -2.08 15.87
CA PRO A 73 -8.72 -3.00 14.78
C PRO A 73 -9.83 -4.02 14.45
N TYR A 74 -10.90 -4.06 15.23
CA TYR A 74 -12.08 -4.83 14.84
C TYR A 74 -12.79 -4.22 13.63
N LYS A 75 -12.57 -2.92 13.37
CA LYS A 75 -13.11 -2.24 12.20
C LYS A 75 -12.05 -2.22 11.11
N TYR A 76 -12.40 -2.68 9.91
CA TYR A 76 -11.41 -2.75 8.84
C TYR A 76 -12.04 -2.64 7.46
N LEU A 77 -11.19 -2.33 6.50
CA LEU A 77 -11.49 -2.33 5.08
C LEU A 77 -10.63 -3.42 4.43
N GLN A 78 -11.26 -4.29 3.66
CA GLN A 78 -10.55 -5.30 2.89
C GLN A 78 -10.62 -4.93 1.41
N ILE A 79 -9.48 -4.93 0.74
CA ILE A 79 -9.39 -4.66 -0.71
C ILE A 79 -8.73 -5.84 -1.37
N ARG A 80 -9.33 -6.32 -2.46
CA ARG A 80 -8.70 -7.28 -3.37
C ARG A 80 -8.56 -6.58 -4.71
N GLY A 81 -7.37 -6.66 -5.30
CA GLY A 81 -7.13 -5.89 -6.50
C GLY A 81 -5.94 -6.34 -7.31
N SER A 82 -5.58 -5.50 -8.26
CA SER A 82 -4.49 -5.78 -9.20
C SER A 82 -3.53 -4.61 -9.26
N VAL A 83 -2.25 -4.91 -9.47
CA VAL A 83 -1.25 -3.90 -9.77
C VAL A 83 -1.50 -3.41 -11.20
N VAL A 84 -1.74 -2.11 -11.34
CA VAL A 84 -2.03 -1.51 -12.64
C VAL A 84 -0.96 -0.52 -13.11
N GLU A 85 -0.08 -0.10 -12.22
CA GLU A 85 0.99 0.83 -12.59
C GLU A 85 2.24 0.53 -11.76
N GLU A 86 3.38 0.68 -12.39
CA GLU A 86 4.70 0.52 -11.80
C GLU A 86 5.59 1.61 -12.37
N THR A 87 6.23 2.42 -11.51
CA THR A 87 7.10 3.48 -12.00
C THR A 87 8.23 3.78 -11.01
N GLU A 88 9.42 4.01 -11.56
CA GLU A 88 10.55 4.51 -10.78
C GLU A 88 10.54 6.03 -10.72
N GLU A 89 9.85 6.68 -11.65
CA GLU A 89 9.76 8.14 -11.68
C GLU A 89 9.05 8.63 -10.42
N GLY A 90 9.71 9.56 -9.70
CA GLY A 90 9.16 10.09 -8.46
C GLY A 90 9.19 9.11 -7.29
N GLY A 91 9.90 7.98 -7.42
CA GLY A 91 9.90 6.94 -6.37
C GLY A 91 10.47 7.42 -5.05
N TYR A 92 11.55 8.17 -5.07
CA TYR A 92 12.15 8.70 -3.84
C TYR A 92 11.24 9.76 -3.22
N GLU A 93 10.67 10.64 -4.03
CA GLU A 93 9.72 11.65 -3.55
C GLU A 93 8.51 11.00 -2.90
N MET A 94 8.05 9.87 -3.42
CA MET A 94 6.92 9.16 -2.84
C MET A 94 7.26 8.56 -1.47
N ILE A 95 8.44 7.97 -1.27
CA ILE A 95 8.77 7.44 0.05
C ILE A 95 8.95 8.56 1.06
N CYS A 96 9.45 9.73 0.63
CA CYS A 96 9.52 10.91 1.49
C CYS A 96 8.11 11.35 1.90
N ARG A 97 7.17 11.37 0.96
CA ARG A 97 5.77 11.71 1.23
C ARG A 97 5.14 10.73 2.22
N LEU A 98 5.39 9.44 2.06
CA LEU A 98 4.88 8.44 3.00
C LEU A 98 5.50 8.60 4.39
N ASN A 99 6.78 8.94 4.45
CA ASN A 99 7.43 9.21 5.74
C ASN A 99 6.80 10.43 6.42
N GLU A 100 6.43 11.44 5.65
CA GLU A 100 5.72 12.60 6.19
C GLU A 100 4.36 12.20 6.78
N LYS A 101 3.61 11.35 6.07
CA LYS A 101 2.32 10.86 6.55
C LYS A 101 2.44 10.15 7.89
N TYR A 102 3.39 9.23 8.01
CA TYR A 102 3.47 8.34 9.17
C TYR A 102 4.37 8.86 10.29
N LYS A 103 5.36 9.69 9.97
CA LYS A 103 6.36 10.17 10.93
C LYS A 103 6.50 11.69 10.98
N GLY A 104 5.75 12.42 10.17
CA GLY A 104 5.68 13.88 10.25
C GLY A 104 6.81 14.62 9.53
N VAL A 105 7.73 13.95 8.85
CA VAL A 105 8.88 14.58 8.20
C VAL A 105 8.97 14.12 6.75
N ASN A 106 8.95 15.08 5.81
CA ASN A 106 9.09 14.79 4.38
C ASN A 106 10.57 14.55 4.03
N GLU A 107 11.10 13.47 4.59
CA GLU A 107 12.51 13.12 4.45
C GLU A 107 12.65 11.62 4.61
N TYR A 108 13.55 11.00 3.86
CA TYR A 108 13.82 9.57 3.99
C TYR A 108 15.28 9.32 3.68
N PRO A 109 15.99 8.43 4.42
CA PRO A 109 17.38 8.16 4.16
C PRO A 109 17.65 7.80 2.71
N LYS A 110 18.60 8.48 2.08
CA LYS A 110 18.98 8.22 0.69
C LYS A 110 20.12 7.21 0.68
N ILE A 111 19.82 5.98 0.28
CA ILE A 111 20.80 4.90 0.27
C ILE A 111 21.43 4.84 -1.12
N PRO A 112 22.77 4.97 -1.24
CA PRO A 112 23.44 4.90 -2.54
C PRO A 112 23.09 3.60 -3.26
N GLY A 113 22.74 3.71 -4.55
CA GLY A 113 22.39 2.56 -5.39
C GLY A 113 20.99 2.02 -5.21
N GLN A 114 20.23 2.51 -4.22
CA GLN A 114 18.85 2.08 -4.04
C GLN A 114 17.95 2.81 -5.02
N VAL A 115 17.13 2.04 -5.73
CA VAL A 115 16.12 2.59 -6.63
C VAL A 115 14.74 2.35 -6.01
N ARG A 116 14.00 3.44 -5.73
CA ARG A 116 12.65 3.35 -5.20
C ARG A 116 11.66 3.21 -6.35
N VAL A 117 10.62 2.41 -6.14
CA VAL A 117 9.59 2.16 -7.15
C VAL A 117 8.22 2.29 -6.50
N THR A 118 7.30 2.94 -7.21
CA THR A 118 5.93 3.12 -6.76
C THR A 118 5.01 2.20 -7.56
N TYR A 119 4.11 1.52 -6.84
CA TYR A 119 3.11 0.66 -7.44
C TYR A 119 1.72 1.20 -7.12
N LYS A 120 0.83 1.14 -8.10
CA LYS A 120 -0.59 1.48 -7.89
C LYS A 120 -1.43 0.22 -8.01
N ILE A 121 -2.28 0.02 -7.02
CA ILE A 121 -3.19 -1.12 -6.94
C ILE A 121 -4.61 -0.61 -7.14
N LEU A 122 -5.30 -1.19 -8.13
CA LEU A 122 -6.70 -0.86 -8.40
C LEU A 122 -7.59 -1.82 -7.62
N PRO A 123 -8.45 -1.31 -6.72
CA PRO A 123 -9.42 -2.15 -6.03
C PRO A 123 -10.40 -2.76 -7.02
N GLU A 124 -10.65 -4.05 -6.89
CA GLU A 124 -11.60 -4.78 -7.74
C GLU A 124 -12.76 -5.35 -6.92
N LYS A 125 -12.48 -5.80 -5.70
CA LYS A 125 -13.50 -6.27 -4.76
C LYS A 125 -13.19 -5.67 -3.38
N VAL A 126 -14.21 -5.15 -2.74
CA VAL A 126 -14.05 -4.44 -1.47
C VAL A 126 -15.07 -4.96 -0.47
N PHE A 127 -14.62 -5.13 0.77
CA PHE A 127 -15.49 -5.49 1.89
C PHE A 127 -15.11 -4.65 3.11
N THR A 128 -16.11 -4.22 3.86
CA THR A 128 -15.90 -3.60 5.17
C THR A 128 -16.97 -4.08 6.13
N ASN A 129 -16.60 -4.19 7.41
CA ASN A 129 -17.55 -4.47 8.47
C ASN A 129 -18.00 -3.19 9.20
N ILE A 130 -17.56 -2.03 8.73
CA ILE A 130 -17.93 -0.75 9.32
C ILE A 130 -19.32 -0.36 8.82
N LYS A 131 -20.23 -0.13 9.75
CA LYS A 131 -21.62 0.21 9.44
C LYS A 131 -21.87 1.70 9.52
#